data_225a7db2fa4ba96aaebf243ec2734680
#
_entry.id   225a7db2fa4ba96aaebf243ec2734680
#
_cell.length_a   1.000
_cell.length_b   1.000
_cell.length_c   1.000
_cell.angle_alpha   90.00
_cell.angle_beta   90.00
_cell.angle_gamma   90.00
#
_symmetry.space_group_name_H-M   'P 1'
#
loop_
_entity.id
_entity.type
_entity.pdbx_description
1 polymer ?
#
loop_
_entity_poly.entity_id
_entity_poly.type
_entity_poly.pdbx_seq_one_letter_code
_entity_poly.pdbx_strand_id
1 'polypeptide(L)'
;RDITGITYDAYPKKLMLRALELKLDYHFEPGSLKDGVTLTVPVFALNQVDALACEWLVPGMLKEKVTGLLKSLPPKVRHRLQPLADTSLAFIEQAQAQAWPQTRSLIEALRDFCKEKTGLHLSLTDFKVEMLAAHHFMNYRVIDEHGRMLDAGRNLAQLRALYGNQAQLIFSDHATQQASETLDIPEHFTDWTFGPLPE
;
A
#
# COMPACT_ATOMS: atom_id res chain seq x y z
N ARG A 1 -18.14 -13.13 -15.07
CA ARG A 1 -17.84 -14.54 -14.71
C ARG A 1 -16.37 -14.78 -14.97
N ASP A 2 -15.66 -15.04 -13.91
CA ASP A 2 -14.25 -15.38 -14.00
C ASP A 2 -14.04 -16.71 -14.67
N ILE A 3 -13.50 -16.65 -15.85
CA ILE A 3 -13.11 -17.84 -16.60
C ILE A 3 -11.78 -18.40 -16.10
N THR A 4 -11.03 -17.64 -15.28
CA THR A 4 -9.67 -17.99 -14.84
C THR A 4 -9.54 -18.37 -13.37
N GLY A 5 -10.63 -18.39 -12.59
CA GLY A 5 -10.59 -18.73 -11.16
C GLY A 5 -9.87 -17.73 -10.26
N ILE A 6 -9.42 -16.59 -10.80
CA ILE A 6 -8.85 -15.50 -10.02
C ILE A 6 -9.97 -14.52 -9.71
N THR A 7 -10.56 -14.66 -8.54
CA THR A 7 -11.47 -13.66 -8.00
C THR A 7 -10.66 -12.44 -7.59
N TYR A 8 -10.70 -11.39 -8.40
CA TYR A 8 -10.23 -10.09 -7.96
C TYR A 8 -11.20 -9.55 -6.92
N ASP A 9 -10.81 -9.62 -5.65
CA ASP A 9 -11.57 -8.97 -4.61
C ASP A 9 -11.39 -7.45 -4.76
N ALA A 10 -12.47 -6.77 -5.15
CA ALA A 10 -12.46 -5.33 -5.33
C ALA A 10 -12.25 -4.58 -4.01
N TYR A 11 -12.68 -5.18 -2.93
CA TYR A 11 -12.59 -4.62 -1.57
C TYR A 11 -11.97 -5.65 -0.61
N PRO A 12 -10.67 -5.91 -0.71
CA PRO A 12 -10.01 -6.89 0.14
C PRO A 12 -10.06 -6.46 1.61
N LYS A 13 -10.18 -7.41 2.51
CA LYS A 13 -10.19 -7.15 3.96
C LYS A 13 -8.79 -7.01 4.55
N LYS A 14 -7.78 -7.40 3.80
CA LYS A 14 -6.39 -7.41 4.22
C LYS A 14 -5.50 -6.99 3.06
N LEU A 15 -4.42 -6.31 3.40
CA LEU A 15 -3.38 -5.92 2.44
C LEU A 15 -2.08 -6.59 2.84
N MET A 16 -1.48 -7.31 1.90
CA MET A 16 -0.15 -7.88 2.07
C MET A 16 0.90 -6.88 1.62
N LEU A 17 1.68 -6.37 2.55
CA LEU A 17 2.82 -5.50 2.28
C LEU A 17 4.10 -6.25 2.69
N ARG A 18 4.83 -6.74 1.69
CA ARG A 18 5.99 -7.60 1.91
C ARG A 18 5.58 -8.86 2.72
N ALA A 19 6.11 -9.04 3.92
CA ALA A 19 5.76 -10.14 4.81
C ALA A 19 4.67 -9.79 5.85
N LEU A 20 4.09 -8.59 5.76
CA LEU A 20 3.09 -8.11 6.71
C LEU A 20 1.70 -8.19 6.12
N GLU A 21 0.78 -8.76 6.88
CA GLU A 21 -0.64 -8.76 6.58
C GLU A 21 -1.33 -7.71 7.45
N LEU A 22 -1.88 -6.67 6.82
CA LEU A 22 -2.50 -5.55 7.50
C LEU A 22 -3.99 -5.49 7.20
N LYS A 23 -4.78 -5.17 8.20
CA LYS A 23 -6.24 -5.11 8.09
C LYS A 23 -6.69 -3.86 7.34
N LEU A 24 -7.67 -4.03 6.45
CA LEU A 24 -8.37 -2.97 5.75
C LEU A 24 -9.83 -2.88 6.22
N ASP A 25 -10.25 -1.68 6.53
CA ASP A 25 -11.64 -1.35 6.87
C ASP A 25 -12.18 -0.33 5.88
N TYR A 26 -13.46 -0.44 5.54
CA TYR A 26 -14.14 0.44 4.59
C TYR A 26 -15.27 1.18 5.27
N HIS A 27 -15.37 2.48 4.99
CA HIS A 27 -16.41 3.33 5.48
C HIS A 27 -16.90 4.23 4.35
N PHE A 28 -18.17 4.14 4.03
CA PHE A 28 -18.77 4.90 2.93
C PHE A 28 -19.75 5.93 3.52
N GLU A 29 -19.17 7.01 4.05
CA GLU A 29 -19.92 8.12 4.64
C GLU A 29 -19.29 9.43 4.18
N PRO A 30 -19.82 10.05 3.11
CA PRO A 30 -19.27 11.29 2.59
C PRO A 30 -19.22 12.38 3.67
N GLY A 31 -18.06 13.01 3.81
CA GLY A 31 -17.82 14.04 4.81
C GLY A 31 -17.28 13.53 6.15
N SER A 32 -17.27 12.23 6.38
CA SER A 32 -16.61 11.62 7.55
C SER A 32 -15.09 11.64 7.40
N LEU A 33 -14.37 11.82 8.50
CA LEU A 33 -12.89 11.67 8.53
C LEU A 33 -12.43 10.27 8.19
N LYS A 34 -13.31 9.27 8.34
CA LYS A 34 -13.04 7.86 8.06
C LYS A 34 -13.52 7.42 6.67
N ASP A 35 -14.11 8.32 5.90
CA ASP A 35 -14.66 7.96 4.57
C ASP A 35 -13.59 7.36 3.67
N GLY A 36 -13.90 6.25 3.05
CA GLY A 36 -13.02 5.50 2.17
C GLY A 36 -12.43 4.26 2.84
N VAL A 37 -11.16 4.00 2.61
CA VAL A 37 -10.44 2.83 3.12
C VAL A 37 -9.44 3.21 4.22
N THR A 38 -9.44 2.44 5.29
CA THR A 38 -8.52 2.60 6.42
C THR A 38 -7.64 1.37 6.56
N LEU A 39 -6.32 1.59 6.53
CA LEU A 39 -5.32 0.58 6.82
C LEU A 39 -4.93 0.65 8.29
N THR A 40 -5.13 -0.43 9.03
CA THR A 40 -4.70 -0.54 10.41
C THR A 40 -3.24 -0.98 10.46
N VAL A 41 -2.38 -0.16 11.04
CA VAL A 41 -0.95 -0.37 11.09
C VAL A 41 -0.48 -0.41 12.54
N PRO A 42 0.03 -1.57 13.02
CA PRO A 42 0.73 -1.59 14.30
C PRO A 42 1.94 -0.64 14.27
N VAL A 43 2.21 0.04 15.37
CA VAL A 43 3.29 1.04 15.42
C VAL A 43 4.64 0.47 15.00
N PHE A 44 4.94 -0.79 15.33
CA PHE A 44 6.19 -1.45 14.94
C PHE A 44 6.32 -1.65 13.42
N ALA A 45 5.21 -1.73 12.70
CA ALA A 45 5.17 -1.93 11.25
C ALA A 45 5.11 -0.61 10.46
N LEU A 46 5.00 0.52 11.13
CA LEU A 46 4.75 1.81 10.48
C LEU A 46 5.83 2.19 9.45
N ASN A 47 7.10 1.92 9.75
CA ASN A 47 8.21 2.19 8.84
C ASN A 47 8.29 1.16 7.69
N GLN A 48 7.58 0.04 7.79
CA GLN A 48 7.54 -1.03 6.78
C GLN A 48 6.45 -0.80 5.73
N VAL A 49 5.51 0.10 5.99
CA VAL A 49 4.40 0.38 5.07
C VAL A 49 4.93 0.98 3.78
N ASP A 50 4.58 0.36 2.66
CA ASP A 50 4.95 0.85 1.34
C ASP A 50 3.96 1.93 0.89
N ALA A 51 4.41 3.18 0.94
CA ALA A 51 3.59 4.33 0.53
C ALA A 51 3.19 4.26 -0.95
N LEU A 52 4.03 3.72 -1.82
CA LEU A 52 3.72 3.56 -3.24
C LEU A 52 2.58 2.57 -3.46
N ALA A 53 2.60 1.43 -2.78
CA ALA A 53 1.52 0.45 -2.86
C ALA A 53 0.20 1.01 -2.32
N CYS A 54 0.24 1.79 -1.25
CA CYS A 54 -0.95 2.43 -0.67
C CYS A 54 -1.55 3.52 -1.56
N GLU A 55 -0.76 4.18 -2.39
CA GLU A 55 -1.23 5.18 -3.36
C GLU A 55 -2.23 4.59 -4.36
N TRP A 56 -2.06 3.33 -4.72
CA TRP A 56 -2.96 2.60 -5.61
C TRP A 56 -4.30 2.23 -4.96
N LEU A 57 -4.48 2.49 -3.68
CA LEU A 57 -5.69 2.12 -2.92
C LEU A 57 -6.02 0.63 -3.04
N VAL A 58 -7.30 0.34 -3.27
CA VAL A 58 -7.80 -1.01 -3.54
C VAL A 58 -8.50 -1.05 -4.90
N PRO A 59 -8.59 -2.21 -5.55
CA PRO A 59 -9.14 -2.29 -6.92
C PRO A 59 -10.51 -1.63 -7.07
N GLY A 60 -11.40 -1.77 -6.10
CA GLY A 60 -12.75 -1.20 -6.16
C GLY A 60 -12.82 0.32 -6.11
N MET A 61 -11.75 0.99 -5.64
CA MET A 61 -11.69 2.44 -5.52
C MET A 61 -10.73 3.09 -6.52
N LEU A 62 -9.92 2.30 -7.19
CA LEU A 62 -8.86 2.81 -8.06
C LEU A 62 -9.40 3.54 -9.29
N LYS A 63 -10.47 3.02 -9.90
CA LYS A 63 -11.08 3.63 -11.10
C LYS A 63 -11.53 5.07 -10.84
N GLU A 64 -12.19 5.30 -9.72
CA GLU A 64 -12.66 6.64 -9.33
C GLU A 64 -11.49 7.60 -9.10
N LYS A 65 -10.46 7.15 -8.42
CA LYS A 65 -9.22 7.94 -8.20
C LYS A 65 -8.55 8.30 -9.52
N VAL A 66 -8.34 7.34 -10.41
CA VAL A 66 -7.72 7.56 -11.72
C VAL A 66 -8.56 8.52 -12.56
N THR A 67 -9.87 8.34 -12.60
CA THR A 67 -10.77 9.25 -13.32
C THR A 67 -10.69 10.68 -12.77
N GLY A 68 -10.64 10.83 -11.45
CA GLY A 68 -10.46 12.14 -10.79
C GLY A 68 -9.13 12.79 -11.16
N LEU A 69 -8.04 12.03 -11.20
CA LEU A 69 -6.73 12.51 -11.65
C LEU A 69 -6.76 12.98 -13.11
N LEU A 70 -7.40 12.22 -13.99
CA LEU A 70 -7.56 12.59 -15.41
C LEU A 70 -8.39 13.87 -15.58
N LYS A 71 -9.43 14.05 -14.77
CA LYS A 71 -10.24 15.27 -14.76
C LYS A 71 -9.45 16.51 -14.33
N SER A 72 -8.42 16.33 -13.52
CA SER A 72 -7.57 17.42 -13.04
C SER A 72 -6.56 17.93 -14.07
N LEU A 73 -6.35 17.20 -15.16
CA LEU A 73 -5.41 17.56 -16.21
C LEU A 73 -5.84 18.82 -16.99
N PRO A 74 -4.89 19.52 -17.62
CA PRO A 74 -5.21 20.64 -18.50
C PRO A 74 -6.21 20.27 -19.61
N PRO A 75 -7.11 21.16 -20.02
CA PRO A 75 -8.17 20.83 -20.97
C PRO A 75 -7.67 20.24 -22.29
N LYS A 76 -6.54 20.68 -22.81
CA LYS A 76 -5.93 20.18 -24.04
C LYS A 76 -5.60 18.69 -23.96
N VAL A 77 -5.02 18.26 -22.84
CA VAL A 77 -4.69 16.86 -22.58
C VAL A 77 -5.93 16.05 -22.33
N ARG A 78 -6.78 16.55 -21.44
CA ARG A 78 -8.05 15.89 -21.06
C ARG A 78 -8.95 15.61 -22.25
N HIS A 79 -9.02 16.55 -23.17
CA HIS A 79 -9.82 16.39 -24.39
C HIS A 79 -9.36 15.21 -25.25
N ARG A 80 -8.06 14.97 -25.33
CA ARG A 80 -7.51 13.83 -26.08
C ARG A 80 -7.68 12.49 -25.40
N LEU A 81 -7.99 12.48 -24.11
CA LEU A 81 -8.19 11.27 -23.29
C LEU A 81 -9.66 10.87 -23.15
N GLN A 82 -10.57 11.60 -23.77
CA GLN A 82 -12.01 11.29 -23.75
C GLN A 82 -12.32 9.99 -24.50
N PRO A 83 -13.27 9.17 -24.02
CA PRO A 83 -13.96 9.29 -22.72
C PRO A 83 -13.05 8.87 -21.57
N LEU A 84 -13.04 9.67 -20.50
CA LEU A 84 -12.11 9.45 -19.36
C LEU A 84 -12.33 8.12 -18.64
N ALA A 85 -13.58 7.64 -18.57
CA ALA A 85 -13.89 6.36 -17.95
C ALA A 85 -13.22 5.19 -18.68
N ASP A 86 -13.23 5.20 -20.02
CA ASP A 86 -12.61 4.16 -20.84
C ASP A 86 -11.07 4.22 -20.73
N THR A 87 -10.52 5.42 -20.71
CA THR A 87 -9.09 5.64 -20.50
C THR A 87 -8.63 5.14 -19.13
N SER A 88 -9.42 5.39 -18.09
CA SER A 88 -9.16 4.87 -16.75
C SER A 88 -9.13 3.35 -16.70
N LEU A 89 -10.09 2.69 -17.34
CA LEU A 89 -10.12 1.22 -17.42
C LEU A 89 -8.92 0.67 -18.17
N ALA A 90 -8.57 1.24 -19.32
CA ALA A 90 -7.41 0.82 -20.09
C ALA A 90 -6.11 0.96 -19.29
N PHE A 91 -5.97 2.04 -18.53
CA PHE A 91 -4.83 2.25 -17.64
C PHE A 91 -4.76 1.18 -16.55
N ILE A 92 -5.89 0.89 -15.89
CA ILE A 92 -5.95 -0.10 -14.81
C ILE A 92 -5.63 -1.50 -15.33
N GLU A 93 -6.17 -1.89 -16.49
CA GLU A 93 -5.88 -3.17 -17.12
C GLU A 93 -4.38 -3.33 -17.43
N GLN A 94 -3.77 -2.29 -17.99
CA GLN A 94 -2.33 -2.31 -18.27
C GLN A 94 -1.50 -2.35 -16.98
N ALA A 95 -1.90 -1.61 -15.96
CA ALA A 95 -1.22 -1.59 -14.66
C ALA A 95 -1.24 -2.97 -14.00
N GLN A 96 -2.36 -3.66 -14.05
CA GLN A 96 -2.49 -5.02 -13.52
C GLN A 96 -1.64 -6.02 -14.32
N ALA A 97 -1.69 -5.95 -15.64
CA ALA A 97 -0.91 -6.83 -16.50
C ALA A 97 0.60 -6.69 -16.29
N GLN A 98 1.09 -5.50 -15.97
CA GLN A 98 2.50 -5.20 -15.77
C GLN A 98 2.93 -5.08 -14.30
N ALA A 99 2.04 -5.37 -13.37
CA ALA A 99 2.28 -5.30 -11.92
C ALA A 99 2.80 -3.94 -11.44
N TRP A 100 2.33 -2.84 -12.02
CA TRP A 100 2.74 -1.48 -11.65
C TRP A 100 2.48 -1.12 -10.19
N PRO A 101 1.37 -1.57 -9.54
CA PRO A 101 1.15 -1.27 -8.12
C PRO A 101 2.27 -1.72 -7.19
N GLN A 102 3.05 -2.71 -7.58
CA GLN A 102 4.18 -3.22 -6.81
C GLN A 102 5.53 -2.55 -7.17
N THR A 103 5.60 -1.84 -8.28
CA THR A 103 6.87 -1.37 -8.86
C THR A 103 6.94 0.12 -9.13
N ARG A 104 5.80 0.81 -9.23
CA ARG A 104 5.74 2.21 -9.66
C ARG A 104 4.75 3.03 -8.84
N SER A 105 5.00 4.34 -8.77
CA SER A 105 4.01 5.31 -8.30
C SER A 105 2.82 5.39 -9.27
N LEU A 106 1.62 5.54 -8.72
CA LEU A 106 0.40 5.71 -9.51
C LEU A 106 0.49 6.92 -10.44
N ILE A 107 0.94 8.07 -9.93
CA ILE A 107 1.00 9.32 -10.70
C ILE A 107 2.05 9.23 -11.81
N GLU A 108 3.21 8.64 -11.53
CA GLU A 108 4.25 8.45 -12.54
C GLU A 108 3.79 7.51 -13.65
N ALA A 109 3.18 6.39 -13.29
CA ALA A 109 2.64 5.44 -14.25
C ALA A 109 1.53 6.08 -15.11
N LEU A 110 0.64 6.84 -14.49
CA LEU A 110 -0.45 7.52 -15.18
C LEU A 110 0.08 8.63 -16.11
N ARG A 111 1.07 9.39 -15.67
CA ARG A 111 1.76 10.38 -16.52
C ARG A 111 2.30 9.74 -17.79
N ASP A 112 3.05 8.67 -17.66
CA ASP A 112 3.68 8.00 -18.79
C ASP A 112 2.64 7.40 -19.74
N PHE A 113 1.59 6.82 -19.19
CA PHE A 113 0.46 6.31 -19.96
C PHE A 113 -0.24 7.42 -20.76
N CYS A 114 -0.50 8.56 -20.14
CA CYS A 114 -1.13 9.70 -20.80
C CYS A 114 -0.22 10.33 -21.89
N LYS A 115 1.08 10.40 -21.63
CA LYS A 115 2.06 10.86 -22.62
C LYS A 115 2.06 9.98 -23.87
N GLU A 116 2.04 8.68 -23.68
CA GLU A 116 1.99 7.71 -24.77
C GLU A 116 0.69 7.84 -25.57
N LYS A 117 -0.44 7.99 -24.88
CA LYS A 117 -1.77 8.11 -25.49
C LYS A 117 -1.98 9.42 -26.27
N THR A 118 -1.47 10.52 -25.75
CA THR A 118 -1.71 11.86 -26.31
C THR A 118 -0.58 12.39 -27.16
N GLY A 119 0.63 11.88 -26.99
CA GLY A 119 1.84 12.45 -27.57
C GLY A 119 2.20 13.84 -27.03
N LEU A 120 1.54 14.29 -25.96
CA LEU A 120 1.79 15.59 -25.34
C LEU A 120 2.75 15.46 -24.16
N HIS A 121 3.54 16.50 -23.91
CA HIS A 121 4.38 16.56 -22.72
C HIS A 121 3.52 16.78 -21.48
N LEU A 122 3.73 15.93 -20.45
CA LEU A 122 3.06 16.00 -19.17
C LEU A 122 4.09 15.98 -18.03
N SER A 123 3.87 16.83 -17.06
CA SER A 123 4.59 16.88 -15.78
C SER A 123 3.74 16.24 -14.67
N LEU A 124 4.37 15.79 -13.59
CA LEU A 124 3.65 15.32 -12.41
C LEU A 124 2.79 16.43 -11.79
N THR A 125 3.22 17.68 -11.91
CA THR A 125 2.48 18.84 -11.41
C THR A 125 1.21 19.18 -12.19
N ASP A 126 1.04 18.62 -13.38
CA ASP A 126 -0.20 18.77 -14.16
C ASP A 126 -1.37 18.04 -13.53
N PHE A 127 -1.10 17.02 -12.71
CA PHE A 127 -2.11 16.35 -11.91
C PHE A 127 -2.34 17.12 -10.61
N LYS A 128 -3.53 17.69 -10.46
CA LYS A 128 -3.89 18.46 -9.27
C LYS A 128 -4.47 17.54 -8.20
N VAL A 129 -3.60 16.88 -7.47
CA VAL A 129 -3.94 15.89 -6.44
C VAL A 129 -4.81 16.51 -5.33
N GLU A 130 -4.60 17.77 -5.05
CA GLU A 130 -5.37 18.56 -4.07
C GLU A 130 -6.86 18.72 -4.43
N MET A 131 -7.22 18.48 -5.68
CA MET A 131 -8.62 18.51 -6.13
C MET A 131 -9.37 17.21 -5.86
N LEU A 132 -8.65 16.14 -5.49
CA LEU A 132 -9.26 14.87 -5.17
C LEU A 132 -9.97 14.90 -3.81
N ALA A 133 -11.09 14.17 -3.70
CA ALA A 133 -11.75 13.98 -2.42
C ALA A 133 -10.88 13.18 -1.45
N ALA A 134 -11.08 13.38 -0.16
CA ALA A 134 -10.27 12.73 0.88
C ALA A 134 -10.32 11.19 0.81
N HIS A 135 -11.44 10.60 0.42
CA HIS A 135 -11.59 9.15 0.33
C HIS A 135 -10.75 8.50 -0.80
N HIS A 136 -10.15 9.29 -1.68
CA HIS A 136 -9.18 8.81 -2.67
C HIS A 136 -7.78 8.59 -2.11
N PHE A 137 -7.56 8.89 -0.84
CA PHE A 137 -6.31 8.67 -0.13
C PHE A 137 -6.51 7.64 0.97
N MET A 138 -5.54 6.75 1.12
CA MET A 138 -5.55 5.76 2.20
C MET A 138 -5.55 6.48 3.55
N ASN A 139 -6.49 6.12 4.43
CA ASN A 139 -6.45 6.54 5.83
C ASN A 139 -5.67 5.50 6.62
N TYR A 140 -4.74 5.95 7.46
CA TYR A 140 -3.90 5.08 8.28
C TYR A 140 -4.32 5.19 9.73
N ARG A 141 -4.59 4.07 10.36
CA ARG A 141 -4.86 3.98 11.79
C ARG A 141 -3.69 3.29 12.46
N VAL A 142 -2.94 4.02 13.28
CA VAL A 142 -1.80 3.50 14.02
C VAL A 142 -2.28 2.95 15.36
N ILE A 143 -1.96 1.71 15.66
CA ILE A 143 -2.34 1.03 16.91
C ILE A 143 -1.11 0.61 17.71
N ASP A 144 -1.28 0.53 19.03
CA ASP A 144 -0.26 0.02 19.94
C ASP A 144 -0.26 -1.52 20.00
N GLU A 145 0.58 -2.08 20.87
CA GLU A 145 0.69 -3.54 21.09
C GLU A 145 -0.61 -4.19 21.58
N HIS A 146 -1.48 -3.40 22.20
CA HIS A 146 -2.76 -3.85 22.73
C HIS A 146 -3.95 -3.60 21.78
N GLY A 147 -3.67 -3.15 20.57
CA GLY A 147 -4.70 -2.83 19.58
C GLY A 147 -5.40 -1.49 19.80
N ARG A 148 -4.90 -0.64 20.70
CA ARG A 148 -5.47 0.68 20.95
C ARG A 148 -4.98 1.69 19.93
N MET A 149 -5.88 2.54 19.44
CA MET A 149 -5.54 3.58 18.49
C MET A 149 -4.66 4.66 19.13
N LEU A 150 -3.49 4.88 18.55
CA LEU A 150 -2.58 5.96 18.93
C LEU A 150 -2.87 7.22 18.13
N ASP A 151 -3.09 7.07 16.83
CA ASP A 151 -3.34 8.18 15.91
C ASP A 151 -3.99 7.66 14.62
N ALA A 152 -4.54 8.57 13.86
CA ALA A 152 -5.08 8.29 12.53
C ALA A 152 -4.89 9.49 11.61
N GLY A 153 -4.70 9.24 10.33
CA GLY A 153 -4.54 10.31 9.35
C GLY A 153 -4.26 9.75 7.96
N ARG A 154 -4.27 10.62 6.97
CA ARG A 154 -4.03 10.27 5.57
C ARG A 154 -2.62 10.60 5.10
N ASN A 155 -1.83 11.26 5.94
CA ASN A 155 -0.44 11.59 5.64
C ASN A 155 0.51 10.62 6.37
N LEU A 156 0.96 9.60 5.65
CA LEU A 156 1.87 8.59 6.20
C LEU A 156 3.21 9.19 6.63
N ALA A 157 3.72 10.18 5.91
CA ALA A 157 4.98 10.83 6.26
C ALA A 157 4.89 11.56 7.60
N GLN A 158 3.77 12.22 7.88
CA GLN A 158 3.51 12.87 9.17
C GLN A 158 3.43 11.86 10.32
N LEU A 159 2.72 10.77 10.12
CA LEU A 159 2.61 9.68 11.11
C LEU A 159 3.98 9.06 11.41
N ARG A 160 4.80 8.85 10.39
CA ARG A 160 6.18 8.39 10.55
C ARG A 160 7.05 9.39 11.30
N ALA A 161 6.86 10.69 11.08
CA ALA A 161 7.60 11.72 11.81
C ALA A 161 7.25 11.71 13.31
N LEU A 162 5.99 11.43 13.65
CA LEU A 162 5.52 11.38 15.05
C LEU A 162 5.89 10.07 15.75
N TYR A 163 5.80 8.93 15.08
CA TYR A 163 5.90 7.61 15.68
C TYR A 163 7.04 6.75 15.13
N GLY A 164 7.79 7.22 14.15
CA GLY A 164 8.82 6.45 13.47
C GLY A 164 9.95 5.98 14.40
N ASN A 165 10.37 6.80 15.35
CA ASN A 165 11.39 6.45 16.35
C ASN A 165 10.89 5.35 17.29
N GLN A 166 9.65 5.46 17.75
CA GLN A 166 9.00 4.43 18.57
C GLN A 166 8.86 3.12 17.80
N ALA A 167 8.47 3.20 16.52
CA ALA A 167 8.37 2.04 15.64
C ALA A 167 9.72 1.33 15.48
N GLN A 168 10.81 2.07 15.33
CA GLN A 168 12.14 1.51 15.17
C GLN A 168 12.61 0.80 16.44
N LEU A 169 12.37 1.36 17.63
CA LEU A 169 12.72 0.76 18.90
C LEU A 169 11.98 -0.56 19.13
N ILE A 170 10.66 -0.57 18.95
CA ILE A 170 9.83 -1.76 19.11
C ILE A 170 10.22 -2.85 18.10
N PHE A 171 10.50 -2.47 16.85
CA PHE A 171 10.91 -3.43 15.83
C PHE A 171 12.26 -4.09 16.17
N SER A 172 13.22 -3.33 16.69
CA SER A 172 14.50 -3.90 17.11
C SER A 172 14.36 -4.84 18.31
N ASP A 173 13.47 -4.53 19.25
CA ASP A 173 13.18 -5.40 20.39
C ASP A 173 12.53 -6.72 19.96
N HIS A 174 11.55 -6.67 19.05
CA HIS A 174 10.95 -7.88 18.50
C HIS A 174 11.92 -8.73 17.70
N ALA A 175 12.78 -8.10 16.90
CA ALA A 175 13.81 -8.82 16.14
C ALA A 175 14.83 -9.49 17.07
N THR A 176 15.17 -8.85 18.18
CA THR A 176 16.05 -9.40 19.20
C THR A 176 15.41 -10.57 19.94
N GLN A 177 14.11 -10.47 20.27
CA GLN A 177 13.38 -11.57 20.91
C GLN A 177 13.27 -12.79 19.99
N GLN A 178 12.94 -12.60 18.72
CA GLN A 178 12.87 -13.70 17.75
C GLN A 178 14.25 -14.35 17.54
N ALA A 179 15.32 -13.56 17.52
CA ALA A 179 16.69 -14.08 17.41
C ALA A 179 17.09 -14.87 18.66
N SER A 180 16.64 -14.48 19.86
CA SER A 180 16.92 -15.21 21.10
C SER A 180 16.11 -16.51 21.19
N GLU A 181 14.87 -16.53 20.71
CA GLU A 181 14.05 -17.75 20.65
C GLU A 181 14.60 -18.78 19.65
N THR A 182 15.22 -18.31 18.55
CA THR A 182 15.87 -19.20 17.59
C THR A 182 17.24 -19.70 18.03
N LEU A 183 17.86 -19.04 18.98
CA LEU A 183 19.15 -19.45 19.56
C LEU A 183 19.03 -20.36 20.78
N ASP A 184 17.82 -20.55 21.28
CA ASP A 184 17.54 -21.52 22.34
C ASP A 184 17.41 -22.93 21.72
N ILE A 185 18.45 -23.33 20.99
CA ILE A 185 18.68 -24.73 20.64
C ILE A 185 19.09 -25.40 21.94
N PRO A 186 18.32 -26.38 22.42
CA PRO A 186 18.70 -27.07 23.63
C PRO A 186 20.09 -27.67 23.43
N GLU A 187 20.96 -27.39 24.41
CA GLU A 187 22.37 -27.85 24.47
C GLU A 187 22.54 -29.39 24.42
N HIS A 188 21.48 -30.10 24.08
CA HIS A 188 21.50 -31.59 24.01
C HIS A 188 22.22 -32.15 22.79
N PHE A 189 22.71 -31.31 21.88
CA PHE A 189 23.43 -31.76 20.69
C PHE A 189 24.97 -31.65 20.81
N THR A 190 25.50 -31.16 21.93
CA THR A 190 26.97 -30.99 22.10
C THR A 190 27.64 -32.23 22.68
N ASP A 191 26.89 -33.26 23.04
CA ASP A 191 27.48 -34.50 23.53
C ASP A 191 27.56 -35.57 22.44
N TRP A 192 28.38 -35.29 21.44
CA TRP A 192 28.85 -36.30 20.50
C TRP A 192 29.98 -37.10 21.20
N THR A 193 29.61 -37.99 22.09
CA THR A 193 30.53 -39.02 22.51
C THR A 193 30.70 -39.97 21.35
N PHE A 194 31.75 -39.76 20.55
CA PHE A 194 32.30 -40.82 19.73
C PHE A 194 32.80 -41.91 20.66
N GLY A 195 32.06 -43.02 20.72
CA GLY A 195 32.58 -44.21 21.38
C GLY A 195 33.92 -44.63 20.77
N PRO A 196 34.82 -45.24 21.56
CA PRO A 196 36.14 -45.63 21.05
C PRO A 196 35.95 -46.55 19.86
N LEU A 197 36.70 -46.29 18.78
CA LEU A 197 36.76 -47.14 17.62
C LEU A 197 37.16 -48.54 18.05
N PRO A 198 36.45 -49.60 17.62
CA PRO A 198 36.89 -50.97 17.85
C PRO A 198 38.17 -51.21 17.06
N GLU A 199 39.17 -51.79 17.73
CA GLU A 199 40.39 -52.31 17.08
C GLU A 199 40.06 -53.40 16.07
#